data_2fb87d3ef35d9248b313273442864010
#
_entry.id   2fb87d3ef35d9248b313273442864010
#
_cell.length_a   1.000
_cell.length_b   1.000
_cell.length_c   1.000
_cell.angle_alpha   90.00
_cell.angle_beta   90.00
_cell.angle_gamma   90.00
#
_symmetry.space_group_name_H-M   'P 1'
#
loop_
_entity.id
_entity.type
_entity.pdbx_description
1 polymer ?
#
loop_
_entity_poly.entity_id
_entity_poly.type
_entity_poly.pdbx_seq_one_letter_code
_entity_poly.pdbx_strand_id
1 'polypeptide(L)'
;MYKRQQLIKEGRVTTTKARAKALRNEAERMISLAKDGSLSARRRAIGYIYDKKLVHSLFEKAKERYGDRNGGYTRIVRTVSRKGDNAQMAIIELV
;
A
#
# COMPACT_ATOMS: atom_id res chain seq x y z
N MET A 1 5.84 -9.88 1.70
CA MET A 1 6.28 -8.97 2.65
C MET A 1 5.18 -8.48 3.53
N TYR A 2 5.45 -8.64 4.78
CA TYR A 2 4.50 -8.40 5.86
C TYR A 2 3.91 -6.99 5.86
N LYS A 3 4.76 -5.96 5.66
CA LYS A 3 4.33 -4.57 5.70
C LYS A 3 3.37 -4.18 4.57
N ARG A 4 3.53 -4.78 3.39
CA ARG A 4 2.62 -4.56 2.26
C ARG A 4 1.21 -5.02 2.58
N GLN A 5 1.11 -6.22 3.13
CA GLN A 5 -0.19 -6.79 3.51
C GLN A 5 -0.83 -5.96 4.61
N GLN A 6 -0.06 -5.52 5.58
CA GLN A 6 -0.55 -4.69 6.66
C GLN A 6 -1.10 -3.35 6.15
N LEU A 7 -0.39 -2.71 5.22
CA LEU A 7 -0.83 -1.46 4.63
C LEU A 7 -2.16 -1.61 3.91
N ILE A 8 -2.30 -2.65 3.09
CA ILE A 8 -3.53 -2.90 2.34
C ILE A 8 -4.68 -3.25 3.28
N LYS A 9 -4.42 -4.08 4.29
CA LYS A 9 -5.44 -4.55 5.22
C LYS A 9 -5.92 -3.45 6.16
N GLU A 10 -5.00 -2.72 6.77
CA GLU A 10 -5.30 -1.74 7.81
C GLU A 10 -5.35 -0.30 7.32
N GLY A 11 -4.84 -0.05 6.14
CA GLY A 11 -4.83 1.28 5.54
C GLY A 11 -3.68 2.18 5.98
N ARG A 12 -2.86 1.75 6.94
CA ARG A 12 -1.72 2.53 7.43
C ARG A 12 -0.69 1.65 8.11
N VAL A 13 0.56 2.06 8.03
CA VAL A 13 1.69 1.38 8.67
C VAL A 13 2.70 2.40 9.15
N THR A 14 3.23 2.22 10.35
CA THR A 14 4.34 3.00 10.87
C THR A 14 5.65 2.27 10.60
N THR A 15 6.61 2.94 9.98
CA THR A 15 7.89 2.35 9.63
C THR A 15 8.93 3.46 9.50
N THR A 16 10.17 3.11 9.14
CA THR A 16 11.19 4.13 8.87
C THR A 16 10.82 4.90 7.60
N LYS A 17 11.29 6.15 7.51
CA LYS A 17 11.04 6.99 6.35
C LYS A 17 11.51 6.33 5.04
N ALA A 18 12.69 5.70 5.06
CA ALA A 18 13.24 5.03 3.88
C ALA A 18 12.36 3.85 3.43
N ARG A 19 11.90 3.05 4.38
CA ARG A 19 11.00 1.92 4.08
C ARG A 19 9.63 2.38 3.62
N ALA A 20 9.14 3.50 4.18
CA ALA A 20 7.87 4.08 3.75
C ALA A 20 7.91 4.48 2.29
N LYS A 21 9.00 5.08 1.82
CA LYS A 21 9.16 5.46 0.41
C LYS A 21 9.18 4.24 -0.51
N ALA A 22 9.88 3.18 -0.12
CA ALA A 22 9.93 1.94 -0.90
C ALA A 22 8.56 1.27 -0.93
N LEU A 23 7.88 1.21 0.20
CA LEU A 23 6.56 0.62 0.33
C LEU A 23 5.52 1.39 -0.49
N ARG A 24 5.66 2.70 -0.58
CA ARG A 24 4.78 3.55 -1.38
C ARG A 24 4.75 3.11 -2.83
N ASN A 25 5.92 2.88 -3.44
CA ASN A 25 5.99 2.46 -4.84
C ASN A 25 5.25 1.15 -5.07
N GLU A 26 5.42 0.19 -4.17
CA GLU A 26 4.74 -1.10 -4.27
C GLU A 26 3.23 -0.97 -4.06
N ALA A 27 2.81 -0.17 -3.09
CA ALA A 27 1.39 0.06 -2.83
C ALA A 27 0.71 0.75 -4.00
N GLU A 28 1.37 1.74 -4.61
CA GLU A 28 0.84 2.43 -5.78
C GLU A 28 0.63 1.45 -6.95
N ARG A 29 1.58 0.54 -7.18
CA ARG A 29 1.45 -0.48 -8.21
C ARG A 29 0.27 -1.41 -7.95
N MET A 30 0.12 -1.85 -6.71
CA MET A 30 -0.98 -2.75 -6.35
C MET A 30 -2.33 -2.10 -6.56
N ILE A 31 -2.47 -0.84 -6.19
CA ILE A 31 -3.72 -0.10 -6.37
C ILE A 31 -3.99 0.12 -7.86
N SER A 32 -2.96 0.42 -8.65
CA SER A 32 -3.11 0.56 -10.10
C SER A 32 -3.59 -0.75 -10.74
N LEU A 33 -3.04 -1.89 -10.31
CA LEU A 33 -3.49 -3.19 -10.78
C LEU A 33 -4.96 -3.46 -10.39
N ALA A 34 -5.33 -3.07 -9.18
CA ALA A 34 -6.70 -3.26 -8.69
C ALA A 34 -7.69 -2.40 -9.48
N LYS A 35 -7.30 -1.18 -9.85
CA LYS A 35 -8.11 -0.31 -10.70
C LYS A 35 -8.31 -0.88 -12.10
N ASP A 36 -7.25 -1.51 -12.65
CA ASP A 36 -7.33 -2.20 -13.93
C ASP A 36 -8.37 -3.33 -13.87
N GLY A 37 -8.34 -4.13 -12.80
CA GLY A 37 -9.33 -5.15 -12.53
C GLY A 37 -9.31 -6.34 -13.47
N SER A 38 -8.35 -6.42 -14.42
CA SER A 38 -8.27 -7.53 -15.35
C SER A 38 -7.80 -8.81 -14.65
N LEU A 39 -8.01 -9.95 -15.29
CA LEU A 39 -7.51 -11.23 -14.78
C LEU A 39 -5.99 -11.23 -14.67
N SER A 40 -5.31 -10.65 -15.64
CA SER A 40 -3.86 -10.51 -15.64
C SER A 40 -3.38 -9.66 -14.45
N ALA A 41 -4.05 -8.53 -14.20
CA ALA A 41 -3.73 -7.66 -13.08
C ALA A 41 -3.94 -8.38 -11.74
N ARG A 42 -5.02 -9.13 -11.61
CA ARG A 42 -5.33 -9.90 -10.41
C ARG A 42 -4.25 -10.95 -10.12
N ARG A 43 -3.76 -11.63 -11.15
CA ARG A 43 -2.69 -12.62 -11.01
C ARG A 43 -1.40 -11.98 -10.54
N ARG A 44 -1.05 -10.80 -11.05
CA ARG A 44 0.12 -10.05 -10.60
C ARG A 44 -0.01 -9.62 -9.15
N ALA A 45 -1.18 -9.14 -8.76
CA ALA A 45 -1.43 -8.71 -7.38
C ALA A 45 -1.30 -9.89 -6.40
N ILE A 46 -1.76 -11.08 -6.76
CA ILE A 46 -1.59 -12.27 -5.94
C ILE A 46 -0.11 -12.61 -5.76
N GLY A 47 0.71 -12.36 -6.77
CA GLY A 47 2.16 -12.53 -6.66
C GLY A 47 2.81 -11.59 -5.67
N TYR A 48 2.28 -10.38 -5.47
CA TYR A 48 2.76 -9.42 -4.48
C TYR A 48 2.20 -9.67 -3.08
N ILE A 49 0.96 -10.12 -3.01
CA ILE A 49 0.24 -10.33 -1.76
C ILE A 49 -0.19 -11.80 -1.72
N TYR A 50 0.30 -12.57 -0.75
CA TYR A 50 -0.01 -13.99 -0.66
C TYR A 50 -1.45 -14.27 -0.23
N ASP A 51 -2.14 -13.29 0.32
CA ASP A 51 -3.50 -13.47 0.82
C ASP A 51 -4.51 -13.15 -0.29
N LYS A 52 -5.11 -14.19 -0.86
CA LYS A 52 -6.09 -14.04 -1.93
C LYS A 52 -7.33 -13.27 -1.52
N LYS A 53 -7.75 -13.40 -0.26
CA LYS A 53 -8.92 -12.68 0.25
C LYS A 53 -8.64 -11.19 0.29
N LEU A 54 -7.42 -10.81 0.66
CA LEU A 54 -7.02 -9.41 0.71
C LEU A 54 -6.96 -8.81 -0.68
N VAL A 55 -6.45 -9.55 -1.66
CA VAL A 55 -6.43 -9.12 -3.07
C VAL A 55 -7.86 -8.92 -3.59
N HIS A 56 -8.74 -9.86 -3.31
CA HIS A 56 -10.13 -9.78 -3.73
C HIS A 56 -10.80 -8.53 -3.14
N SER A 57 -10.61 -8.29 -1.85
CA SER A 57 -11.13 -7.11 -1.16
C SER A 57 -10.60 -5.82 -1.77
N LEU A 58 -9.30 -5.77 -2.07
CA LEU A 58 -8.68 -4.61 -2.70
C LEU A 58 -9.28 -4.32 -4.08
N PHE A 59 -9.47 -5.35 -4.90
CA PHE A 59 -10.03 -5.22 -6.24
C PHE A 59 -11.48 -4.74 -6.22
N GLU A 60 -12.26 -5.18 -5.24
CA GLU A 60 -13.64 -4.73 -5.11
C GLU A 60 -13.74 -3.25 -4.75
N LYS A 61 -12.83 -2.77 -3.91
CA LYS A 61 -12.90 -1.40 -3.38
C LYS A 61 -12.14 -0.38 -4.20
N ALA A 62 -11.16 -0.80 -5.00
CA ALA A 62 -10.24 0.13 -5.66
C ALA A 62 -10.92 1.06 -6.65
N LYS A 63 -11.81 0.56 -7.48
CA LYS A 63 -12.51 1.39 -8.48
C LYS A 63 -13.39 2.44 -7.81
N GLU A 64 -14.07 2.06 -6.76
CA GLU A 64 -14.93 2.97 -6.03
C GLU A 64 -14.12 4.04 -5.30
N ARG A 65 -13.04 3.63 -4.63
CA ARG A 65 -12.24 4.52 -3.79
C ARG A 65 -11.27 5.39 -4.59
N TYR A 66 -10.66 4.83 -5.64
CA TYR A 66 -9.57 5.48 -6.39
C TYR A 66 -9.86 5.65 -7.88
N GLY A 67 -11.07 5.38 -8.33
CA GLY A 67 -11.39 5.39 -9.75
C GLY A 67 -11.11 6.72 -10.44
N ASP A 68 -11.26 7.83 -9.73
CA ASP A 68 -11.05 9.17 -10.28
C ASP A 68 -9.62 9.69 -10.12
N ARG A 69 -8.72 8.89 -9.52
CA ARG A 69 -7.34 9.30 -9.28
C ARG A 69 -6.39 8.67 -10.30
N ASN A 70 -5.43 9.44 -10.76
CA ASN A 70 -4.37 8.99 -11.66
C ASN A 70 -3.04 8.86 -10.93
N GLY A 71 -3.03 8.20 -9.77
CA GLY A 71 -1.89 8.08 -8.89
C GLY A 71 -2.14 8.81 -7.59
N GLY A 72 -1.13 8.88 -6.73
CA GLY A 72 -1.27 9.53 -5.42
C GLY A 72 -2.25 8.83 -4.51
N TYR A 73 -2.21 7.50 -4.47
CA TYR A 73 -3.10 6.69 -3.64
C TYR A 73 -2.63 6.55 -2.21
N THR A 74 -1.41 7.01 -1.93
CA THR A 74 -0.82 6.91 -0.61
C THR A 74 -0.30 8.26 -0.16
N ARG A 75 -0.14 8.40 1.16
CA ARG A 75 0.37 9.60 1.79
C ARG A 75 1.38 9.20 2.85
N ILE A 76 2.50 9.93 2.94
CA ILE A 76 3.52 9.70 3.95
C ILE A 76 3.54 10.90 4.90
N VAL A 77 3.39 10.62 6.19
CA VAL A 77 3.42 11.65 7.24
C VAL A 77 4.60 11.36 8.16
N ARG A 78 5.48 12.34 8.35
CA ARG A 78 6.61 12.18 9.26
C ARG A 78 6.13 12.19 10.71
N THR A 79 6.76 11.35 11.51
CA THR A 79 6.51 11.30 12.95
C THR A 79 7.80 11.58 13.71
N VAL A 80 7.76 11.50 15.04
CA VAL A 80 8.95 11.68 15.87
C VAL A 80 9.97 10.55 15.58
N SER A 81 11.25 10.86 15.79
CA SER A 81 12.32 9.88 15.63
C SER A 81 12.19 8.78 16.67
N ARG A 82 12.58 7.57 16.26
CA ARG A 82 12.53 6.40 17.13
C ARG A 82 13.60 6.51 18.22
N LYS A 83 13.21 6.18 19.46
CA LYS A 83 14.17 6.13 20.57
C LYS A 83 15.17 5.01 20.32
N GLY A 84 16.41 5.23 20.74
CA GLY A 84 17.49 4.25 20.62
C GLY A 84 18.42 4.56 19.48
N ASP A 85 17.95 4.54 18.24
CA ASP A 85 18.80 4.77 17.07
C ASP A 85 18.51 6.09 16.33
N ASN A 86 17.56 6.87 16.81
CA ASN A 86 17.14 8.13 16.18
C ASN A 86 16.70 8.00 14.72
N ALA A 87 16.28 6.81 14.31
CA ALA A 87 15.78 6.62 12.95
C ALA A 87 14.57 7.52 12.70
N GLN A 88 14.55 8.18 11.57
CA GLN A 88 13.39 8.98 11.17
C GLN A 88 12.24 8.04 10.84
N MET A 89 11.12 8.23 11.53
CA MET A 89 9.94 7.40 11.35
C MET A 89 8.90 8.13 10.52
N ALA A 90 8.05 7.37 9.88
CA ALA A 90 6.95 7.89 9.09
C ALA A 90 5.77 6.93 9.12
N ILE A 91 4.58 7.49 8.91
CA ILE A 91 3.37 6.69 8.70
C ILE A 91 3.03 6.78 7.22
N ILE A 92 2.95 5.63 6.55
CA ILE A 92 2.40 5.57 5.21
C ILE A 92 0.96 5.11 5.32
N GLU A 93 0.06 5.82 4.66
CA GLU A 93 -1.36 5.48 4.72
C GLU A 93 -2.01 5.59 3.35
N LEU A 94 -3.05 4.79 3.14
CA LEU A 94 -3.88 4.88 1.95
C LEU A 94 -4.82 6.08 2.06
N VAL A 95 -4.89 6.83 1.00
CA VAL A 95 -5.75 8.02 0.95
C VAL A 95 -7.23 7.65 0.86
#